data_597acbd562d4d8cbc554be562e7f65a0
#
_entry.id   597acbd562d4d8cbc554be562e7f65a0
#
_cell.length_a   1.000
_cell.length_b   1.000
_cell.length_c   1.000
_cell.angle_alpha   90.00
_cell.angle_beta   90.00
_cell.angle_gamma   90.00
#
_symmetry.space_group_name_H-M   'P 1'
#
loop_
_entity.id
_entity.type
_entity.pdbx_description
1 polymer ?
#
loop_
_entity_poly.entity_id
_entity_poly.type
_entity_poly.pdbx_seq_one_letter_code
_entity_poly.pdbx_strand_id
1 'polypeptide(L)'
;MDRLKQYDRTVQQLVEQYAAEWKPHDGTSIEAVTDPEHGHYQIVRSGWKEGRFIHSCLVHFTVRDQNVQLLRNDTDVEWDRELIDRGIAPDDIVLAFRQAVGQRTASATMFPDSDNLAGSRPATPVLNS
;
A
#
# COMPACT_ATOMS: atom_id res chain seq x y z
N MET A 1 19.57 5.26 -18.36
CA MET A 1 18.84 5.56 -17.18
C MET A 1 18.25 4.35 -16.57
N ASP A 2 18.35 4.32 -15.37
CA ASP A 2 17.95 3.16 -14.63
C ASP A 2 16.44 3.10 -14.49
N ARG A 3 15.85 2.00 -14.95
CA ARG A 3 14.43 1.81 -14.86
C ARG A 3 13.97 1.82 -13.41
N LEU A 4 14.77 1.25 -12.52
CA LEU A 4 14.40 1.21 -11.12
C LEU A 4 14.34 2.60 -10.51
N LYS A 5 15.26 3.47 -10.87
CA LYS A 5 15.20 4.82 -10.36
C LYS A 5 13.95 5.54 -10.82
N GLN A 6 13.55 5.26 -12.03
CA GLN A 6 12.33 5.84 -12.56
C GLN A 6 11.12 5.31 -11.81
N TYR A 7 11.12 4.02 -11.53
CA TYR A 7 10.02 3.42 -10.78
C TYR A 7 9.98 3.95 -9.36
N ASP A 8 11.13 4.09 -8.72
CA ASP A 8 11.18 4.67 -7.38
C ASP A 8 10.53 6.03 -7.35
N ARG A 9 10.90 6.86 -8.31
CA ARG A 9 10.35 8.22 -8.36
C ARG A 9 8.85 8.20 -8.57
N THR A 10 8.41 7.33 -9.47
CA THR A 10 6.98 7.24 -9.78
C THR A 10 6.19 6.80 -8.56
N VAL A 11 6.65 5.77 -7.88
CA VAL A 11 5.94 5.26 -6.72
C VAL A 11 5.96 6.27 -5.59
N GLN A 12 7.09 6.92 -5.39
CA GLN A 12 7.18 7.94 -4.35
C GLN A 12 6.17 9.06 -4.60
N GLN A 13 6.11 9.54 -5.84
CA GLN A 13 5.17 10.60 -6.17
C GLN A 13 3.73 10.14 -5.98
N LEU A 14 3.47 8.90 -6.32
CA LEU A 14 2.12 8.37 -6.20
C LEU A 14 1.66 8.33 -4.75
N VAL A 15 2.48 7.79 -3.86
CA VAL A 15 2.06 7.71 -2.47
C VAL A 15 1.98 9.10 -1.84
N GLU A 16 2.87 10.00 -2.22
CA GLU A 16 2.82 11.35 -1.67
C GLU A 16 1.58 12.09 -2.14
N GLN A 17 1.20 11.90 -3.39
CA GLN A 17 0.01 12.54 -3.92
C GLN A 17 -1.23 12.05 -3.19
N TYR A 18 -1.38 10.74 -3.04
CA TYR A 18 -2.56 10.22 -2.38
C TYR A 18 -2.59 10.59 -0.92
N ALA A 19 -1.45 10.56 -0.24
CA ALA A 19 -1.42 10.94 1.16
C ALA A 19 -1.83 12.40 1.34
N ALA A 20 -1.47 13.24 0.40
CA ALA A 20 -1.83 14.65 0.49
C ALA A 20 -3.32 14.87 0.22
N GLU A 21 -3.91 14.02 -0.61
CA GLU A 21 -5.31 14.18 -0.97
C GLU A 21 -6.27 13.56 0.05
N TRP A 22 -5.82 12.56 0.75
CA TRP A 22 -6.69 11.90 1.72
C TRP A 22 -6.69 12.70 3.02
N LYS A 23 -7.86 13.17 3.41
CA LYS A 23 -7.98 14.00 4.60
C LYS A 23 -9.09 13.47 5.48
N PRO A 24 -8.77 12.56 6.39
CA PRO A 24 -9.79 12.02 7.28
C PRO A 24 -10.34 13.12 8.18
N HIS A 25 -11.57 12.94 8.58
CA HIS A 25 -12.24 13.92 9.43
C HIS A 25 -12.44 13.40 10.84
N ASP A 26 -11.65 12.42 11.24
CA ASP A 26 -11.89 11.75 12.51
C ASP A 26 -10.75 11.94 13.51
N GLY A 27 -9.90 12.89 13.28
CA GLY A 27 -8.81 13.15 14.23
C GLY A 27 -7.52 12.43 13.88
N THR A 28 -7.55 11.57 12.88
CA THR A 28 -6.33 10.91 12.45
C THR A 28 -5.73 11.67 11.29
N SER A 29 -4.50 11.35 10.96
CA SER A 29 -3.82 11.95 9.83
C SER A 29 -3.24 10.85 8.96
N ILE A 30 -2.98 11.21 7.71
CA ILE A 30 -2.42 10.28 6.74
C ILE A 30 -1.14 10.87 6.21
N GLU A 31 -0.10 10.06 6.20
CA GLU A 31 1.23 10.50 5.78
C GLU A 31 1.86 9.48 4.86
N ALA A 32 2.66 9.98 3.94
CA ALA A 32 3.50 9.11 3.14
C ALA A 32 4.80 8.88 3.91
N VAL A 33 5.23 7.63 3.96
CA VAL A 33 6.48 7.27 4.57
C VAL A 33 7.32 6.64 3.47
N THR A 34 8.38 7.31 3.08
CA THR A 34 9.15 6.87 1.93
C THR A 34 10.61 6.66 2.31
N ASP A 35 11.19 5.64 1.70
CA ASP A 35 12.58 5.30 1.91
C ASP A 35 13.17 4.93 0.56
N PRO A 36 13.56 5.93 -0.23
CA PRO A 36 14.08 5.65 -1.57
C PRO A 36 15.37 4.83 -1.56
N GLU A 37 16.13 4.95 -0.50
CA GLU A 37 17.36 4.20 -0.42
C GLU A 37 17.13 2.70 -0.40
N HIS A 38 16.06 2.29 0.26
CA HIS A 38 15.75 0.87 0.39
C HIS A 38 14.51 0.45 -0.39
N GLY A 39 13.90 1.38 -1.11
CA GLY A 39 12.78 1.04 -1.97
C GLY A 39 11.48 0.76 -1.26
N HIS A 40 11.20 1.45 -0.16
CA HIS A 40 9.95 1.28 0.57
C HIS A 40 9.11 2.54 0.49
N TYR A 41 7.81 2.35 0.20
CA TYR A 41 6.91 3.48 0.06
C TYR A 41 5.57 3.11 0.68
N GLN A 42 5.16 3.85 1.69
CA GLN A 42 3.96 3.52 2.45
C GLN A 42 3.07 4.72 2.61
N ILE A 43 1.80 4.45 2.82
CA ILE A 43 0.85 5.46 3.29
C ILE A 43 0.34 4.97 4.62
N VAL A 44 0.52 5.78 5.64
CA VAL A 44 0.25 5.39 7.02
C VAL A 44 -0.78 6.33 7.62
N ARG A 45 -1.72 5.76 8.34
CA ARG A 45 -2.72 6.52 9.06
C ARG A 45 -2.47 6.37 10.54
N SER A 46 -2.49 7.47 11.28
CA SER A 46 -2.29 7.41 12.72
C SER A 46 -2.97 8.57 13.40
N GLY A 47 -3.20 8.41 14.69
CA GLY A 47 -3.80 9.46 15.49
C GLY A 47 -4.81 8.91 16.46
N TRP A 48 -5.42 9.83 17.21
CA TRP A 48 -6.41 9.46 18.21
C TRP A 48 -7.80 9.60 17.63
N LYS A 49 -8.59 8.57 17.83
CA LYS A 49 -9.98 8.58 17.39
C LYS A 49 -10.82 7.98 18.50
N GLU A 50 -11.69 8.79 19.06
CA GLU A 50 -12.61 8.35 20.09
C GLU A 50 -11.89 7.65 21.23
N GLY A 51 -10.81 8.27 21.68
CA GLY A 51 -10.09 7.74 22.83
C GLY A 51 -9.16 6.58 22.53
N ARG A 52 -8.99 6.23 21.28
CA ARG A 52 -8.12 5.12 20.90
C ARG A 52 -7.05 5.62 19.95
N PHE A 53 -5.85 5.13 20.13
CA PHE A 53 -4.78 5.47 19.21
C PHE A 53 -4.80 4.50 18.04
N ILE A 54 -4.86 5.04 16.84
CA ILE A 54 -4.90 4.25 15.62
C ILE A 54 -3.57 4.41 14.90
N HIS A 55 -3.03 3.29 14.46
CA HIS A 55 -1.81 3.30 13.67
C HIS A 55 -1.88 2.13 12.71
N SER A 56 -1.94 2.43 11.42
CA SER A 56 -2.03 1.36 10.44
C SER A 56 -1.39 1.78 9.14
N CYS A 57 -0.84 0.80 8.46
CA CYS A 57 -0.31 0.98 7.12
C CYS A 57 -1.43 0.66 6.14
N LEU A 58 -1.80 1.65 5.34
CA LEU A 58 -2.87 1.47 4.38
C LEU A 58 -2.36 0.85 3.08
N VAL A 59 -1.18 1.25 2.66
CA VAL A 59 -0.60 0.80 1.41
C VAL A 59 0.90 0.69 1.60
N HIS A 60 1.48 -0.37 1.07
CA HIS A 60 2.93 -0.54 1.15
C HIS A 60 3.45 -1.07 -0.18
N PHE A 61 4.26 -0.28 -0.83
CA PHE A 61 4.96 -0.68 -2.05
C PHE A 61 6.43 -0.90 -1.77
N THR A 62 7.03 -1.82 -2.51
CA THR A 62 8.48 -1.88 -2.59
C THR A 62 8.89 -1.86 -4.04
N VAL A 63 10.07 -1.29 -4.30
CA VAL A 63 10.65 -1.30 -5.64
C VAL A 63 11.98 -2.02 -5.53
N ARG A 64 12.05 -3.20 -6.13
CA ARG A 64 13.27 -3.98 -6.11
C ARG A 64 13.19 -5.06 -7.16
N ASP A 65 14.34 -5.57 -7.57
CA ASP A 65 14.41 -6.65 -8.54
C ASP A 65 13.69 -6.28 -9.82
N GLN A 66 13.74 -4.99 -10.16
CA GLN A 66 13.12 -4.45 -11.36
C GLN A 66 11.60 -4.55 -11.36
N ASN A 67 11.02 -4.69 -10.19
CA ASN A 67 9.58 -4.78 -10.04
C ASN A 67 9.09 -3.77 -9.03
N VAL A 68 7.83 -3.39 -9.20
CA VAL A 68 7.09 -2.67 -8.17
C VAL A 68 6.17 -3.69 -7.52
N GLN A 69 6.36 -3.91 -6.24
CA GLN A 69 5.59 -4.89 -5.51
C GLN A 69 4.63 -4.19 -4.58
N LEU A 70 3.38 -4.58 -4.63
CA LEU A 70 2.38 -4.08 -3.71
C LEU A 70 2.22 -5.13 -2.61
N LEU A 71 2.68 -4.80 -1.42
CA LEU A 71 2.69 -5.73 -0.31
C LEU A 71 1.42 -5.68 0.51
N ARG A 72 0.77 -4.52 0.53
CA ARG A 72 -0.44 -4.36 1.34
C ARG A 72 -1.32 -3.29 0.71
N ASN A 73 -2.61 -3.57 0.69
CA ASN A 73 -3.59 -2.60 0.21
C ASN A 73 -4.86 -2.73 1.02
N ASP A 74 -5.06 -1.78 1.92
CA ASP A 74 -6.27 -1.69 2.71
C ASP A 74 -7.19 -0.60 2.17
N THR A 75 -7.15 -0.35 0.88
CA THR A 75 -7.95 0.70 0.27
C THR A 75 -8.72 0.15 -0.92
N ASP A 76 -9.57 0.98 -1.49
CA ASP A 76 -10.32 0.63 -2.69
C ASP A 76 -9.56 0.89 -3.96
N VAL A 77 -8.40 1.50 -3.86
CA VAL A 77 -7.68 1.94 -5.05
C VAL A 77 -7.12 0.73 -5.80
N GLU A 78 -7.28 0.75 -7.10
CA GLU A 78 -6.66 -0.26 -7.96
C GLU A 78 -5.27 0.25 -8.30
N TRP A 79 -4.31 -0.09 -7.45
CA TRP A 79 -2.98 0.47 -7.57
C TRP A 79 -2.25 0.01 -8.82
N ASP A 80 -2.54 -1.20 -9.29
CA ASP A 80 -1.91 -1.66 -10.52
C ASP A 80 -2.30 -0.74 -11.68
N ARG A 81 -3.56 -0.34 -11.73
CA ARG A 81 -4.00 0.56 -12.79
C ARG A 81 -3.35 1.93 -12.63
N GLU A 82 -3.24 2.42 -11.40
CA GLU A 82 -2.59 3.70 -11.17
C GLU A 82 -1.14 3.67 -11.62
N LEU A 83 -0.47 2.57 -11.34
CA LEU A 83 0.93 2.45 -11.73
C LEU A 83 1.09 2.37 -13.23
N ILE A 84 0.23 1.63 -13.89
CA ILE A 84 0.29 1.51 -15.34
C ILE A 84 0.04 2.87 -15.99
N ASP A 85 -0.92 3.61 -15.47
CA ASP A 85 -1.23 4.93 -16.01
C ASP A 85 -0.04 5.87 -15.89
N ARG A 86 0.87 5.60 -14.97
CA ARG A 86 2.04 6.44 -14.77
C ARG A 86 3.28 5.89 -15.45
N GLY A 87 3.11 4.88 -16.27
CA GLY A 87 4.21 4.43 -17.12
C GLY A 87 4.94 3.20 -16.63
N ILE A 88 4.45 2.53 -15.60
CA ILE A 88 5.09 1.31 -15.15
C ILE A 88 4.55 0.15 -15.96
N ALA A 89 5.46 -0.66 -16.49
CA ALA A 89 5.07 -1.78 -17.33
C ALA A 89 4.25 -2.78 -16.52
N PRO A 90 3.14 -3.26 -17.07
CA PRO A 90 2.32 -4.21 -16.32
C PRO A 90 3.08 -5.45 -15.87
N ASP A 91 4.03 -5.91 -16.65
CA ASP A 91 4.79 -7.10 -16.29
C ASP A 91 5.71 -6.86 -15.10
N ASP A 92 5.95 -5.61 -14.78
CA ASP A 92 6.83 -5.27 -13.66
C ASP A 92 6.07 -5.00 -12.37
N ILE A 93 4.77 -5.21 -12.38
CA ILE A 93 3.94 -4.99 -11.20
C ILE A 93 3.57 -6.33 -10.60
N VAL A 94 3.87 -6.47 -9.30
CA VAL A 94 3.59 -7.71 -8.59
C VAL A 94 2.67 -7.40 -7.43
N LEU A 95 1.53 -8.07 -7.40
CA LEU A 95 0.64 -7.99 -6.25
C LEU A 95 1.01 -9.14 -5.33
N ALA A 96 1.82 -8.83 -4.33
CA ALA A 96 2.43 -9.87 -3.51
C ALA A 96 1.39 -10.74 -2.83
N PHE A 97 0.27 -10.16 -2.46
CA PHE A 97 -0.79 -10.91 -1.78
C PHE A 97 -1.58 -11.78 -2.76
N ARG A 98 -1.24 -11.74 -4.04
CA ARG A 98 -1.89 -12.56 -5.06
C ARG A 98 -0.89 -13.43 -5.79
N GLN A 99 0.14 -13.82 -5.07
CA GLN A 99 1.14 -14.69 -5.66
C GLN A 99 0.52 -16.00 -6.09
N ALA A 100 1.34 -16.90 -6.57
CA ALA A 100 0.86 -18.16 -7.07
C ALA A 100 -0.19 -18.75 -6.13
N VAL A 101 -1.20 -19.36 -6.73
CA VAL A 101 -2.32 -19.89 -5.97
C VAL A 101 -1.83 -20.79 -4.84
N GLY A 102 -0.87 -21.64 -5.10
CA GLY A 102 -0.37 -22.51 -4.06
C GLY A 102 0.22 -21.76 -2.90
N GLN A 103 1.01 -20.74 -3.21
CA GLN A 103 1.63 -19.96 -2.16
C GLN A 103 0.58 -19.20 -1.38
N ARG A 104 -0.38 -18.66 -2.08
CA ARG A 104 -1.42 -17.91 -1.42
C ARG A 104 -2.22 -18.79 -0.48
N THR A 105 -2.51 -20.00 -0.92
CA THR A 105 -3.24 -20.93 -0.08
C THR A 105 -2.45 -21.27 1.16
N ALA A 106 -1.16 -21.50 0.98
CA ALA A 106 -0.33 -21.80 2.12
C ALA A 106 -0.28 -20.63 3.09
N SER A 107 -0.18 -19.43 2.56
CA SER A 107 -0.13 -18.27 3.41
C SER A 107 -1.42 -18.11 4.20
N ALA A 108 -2.54 -18.30 3.54
CA ALA A 108 -3.82 -18.20 4.21
C ALA A 108 -3.92 -19.22 5.32
N THR A 109 -3.40 -20.40 5.06
CA THR A 109 -3.43 -21.47 6.06
C THR A 109 -2.59 -21.10 7.25
N MET A 110 -1.44 -20.49 6.99
CA MET A 110 -0.52 -20.16 8.06
C MET A 110 -1.00 -19.01 8.92
N PHE A 111 -1.76 -18.10 8.34
CA PHE A 111 -2.16 -16.90 9.06
C PHE A 111 -3.65 -16.65 8.99
N PRO A 112 -4.45 -17.61 9.33
CA PRO A 112 -5.89 -17.39 9.24
C PRO A 112 -6.36 -16.30 10.15
N ASP A 113 -5.79 -16.22 11.33
CA ASP A 113 -6.19 -15.20 12.28
C ASP A 113 -5.81 -13.82 11.80
N SER A 114 -4.64 -13.71 11.22
CA SER A 114 -4.22 -12.44 10.68
C SER A 114 -5.14 -11.99 9.58
N ASP A 115 -5.55 -12.92 8.75
CA ASP A 115 -6.46 -12.58 7.68
C ASP A 115 -7.77 -12.10 8.23
N ASN A 116 -8.25 -12.75 9.26
CA ASN A 116 -9.49 -12.33 9.88
C ASN A 116 -9.39 -10.94 10.43
N LEU A 117 -8.29 -10.67 11.09
CA LEU A 117 -8.10 -9.35 11.63
C LEU A 117 -8.07 -8.32 10.53
N ALA A 118 -7.36 -8.64 9.47
CA ALA A 118 -7.28 -7.73 8.35
C ALA A 118 -8.67 -7.55 7.73
N GLY A 119 -9.36 -8.64 7.57
CA GLY A 119 -10.66 -8.59 6.96
C GLY A 119 -11.68 -7.87 7.81
N SER A 120 -11.51 -7.95 9.10
CA SER A 120 -12.47 -7.33 9.99
C SER A 120 -12.29 -5.82 10.04
N ARG A 121 -11.21 -5.33 9.50
CA ARG A 121 -10.98 -3.91 9.53
C ARG A 121 -11.51 -3.27 8.28
N PRO A 122 -12.51 -2.54 8.37
CA PRO A 122 -13.01 -1.79 7.23
C PRO A 122 -12.21 -0.52 7.08
N ALA A 123 -10.96 -0.67 6.86
CA ALA A 123 -10.11 0.49 6.73
C ALA A 123 -10.49 1.34 5.54
N THR A 124 -10.93 0.69 4.52
CA THR A 124 -11.25 1.39 3.31
C THR A 124 -12.28 2.48 3.49
N PRO A 125 -13.39 2.19 4.13
CA PRO A 125 -14.40 3.23 4.29
C PRO A 125 -13.86 4.43 5.03
N VAL A 126 -12.83 4.24 5.76
CA VAL A 126 -12.24 5.31 6.50
C VAL A 126 -11.73 6.39 5.60
N LEU A 127 -11.19 6.00 4.49
CA LEU A 127 -10.62 6.97 3.57
C LEU A 127 -11.69 7.80 2.92
N ASN A 128 -12.87 7.31 2.89
CA ASN A 128 -13.95 8.02 2.24
C ASN A 128 -14.66 8.97 3.17
N SER A 129 -14.29 8.95 4.39
CA SER A 129 -14.96 9.80 5.35
C SER A 129 -14.42 11.23 5.33
#